data_a4d15625e9ffc92a9b52c415afea6266
#
_entry.id   a4d15625e9ffc92a9b52c415afea6266
#
_cell.length_a   1.000
_cell.length_b   1.000
_cell.length_c   1.000
_cell.angle_alpha   90.00
_cell.angle_beta   90.00
_cell.angle_gamma   90.00
#
_symmetry.space_group_name_H-M   'P 1'
#
loop_
_entity.id
_entity.type
_entity.pdbx_description
1 polymer ?
#
loop_
_entity_poly.entity_id
_entity_poly.type
_entity_poly.pdbx_seq_one_letter_code
_entity_poly.pdbx_strand_id
1 'polypeptide(L)'
;MAQAASRQSTLWAVGVQISPSILSADFARLADEAAAVAGVADWLHVDVMDNHFVPNLTLGLPVVESLLKHATLPLDCHLMIDEPDRWAPEYAEAGARNVTIHAEATHAPVRTLRAIRAAGARAGLAFNPGTAVEPYEDLLSEIDMLLLMTVEPGFGGQHFLDMVLPKLRRARALVAERGAEIWLQVDGGVHEETIERCAEAGADVFVAGSAVYGSDNPARAVQALRAQAEHATAHAAWHILGRSG
;
A
#
# COMPACT_ATOMS: atom_id res chain seq x y z
N MET A 1 2.25 -28.72 17.64
CA MET A 1 1.92 -27.94 16.41
C MET A 1 0.83 -26.88 16.60
N ALA A 2 0.46 -26.48 17.81
CA ALA A 2 -0.62 -25.53 18.08
C ALA A 2 -0.16 -24.15 18.62
N GLN A 3 1.16 -23.90 18.71
CA GLN A 3 1.72 -22.64 19.25
C GLN A 3 2.25 -21.64 18.21
N ALA A 4 2.26 -22.00 16.92
CA ALA A 4 2.72 -21.10 15.85
C ALA A 4 1.62 -20.15 15.34
N ALA A 5 0.35 -20.49 15.52
CA ALA A 5 -0.76 -19.69 15.00
C ALA A 5 -1.13 -18.46 15.86
N SER A 6 -0.69 -18.39 17.14
CA SER A 6 -1.12 -17.31 18.05
C SER A 6 -0.23 -16.06 18.07
N ARG A 7 0.92 -16.06 17.38
CA ARG A 7 1.82 -14.90 17.31
C ARG A 7 1.61 -14.00 16.10
N GLN A 8 0.83 -14.42 15.11
CA GLN A 8 0.55 -13.62 13.92
C GLN A 8 -0.60 -12.61 14.10
N SER A 9 -1.51 -12.84 15.04
CA SER A 9 -2.71 -12.00 15.22
C SER A 9 -2.48 -10.68 15.98
N THR A 10 -1.31 -10.45 16.57
CA THR A 10 -1.01 -9.24 17.35
C THR A 10 -0.23 -8.16 16.61
N LEU A 11 0.15 -8.40 15.35
CA LEU A 11 0.92 -7.43 14.54
C LEU A 11 0.05 -6.49 13.66
N TRP A 12 -1.26 -6.65 13.70
CA TRP A 12 -2.15 -5.99 12.76
C TRP A 12 -3.25 -5.16 13.45
N ALA A 13 -2.87 -4.40 14.47
CA ALA A 13 -3.80 -3.43 15.06
C ALA A 13 -4.25 -2.43 13.98
N VAL A 14 -5.56 -2.35 13.77
CA VAL A 14 -6.19 -1.39 12.85
C VAL A 14 -5.84 0.02 13.29
N GLY A 15 -4.94 0.68 12.59
CA GLY A 15 -4.49 2.04 12.84
C GLY A 15 -3.89 2.64 11.58
N VAL A 16 -3.69 3.95 11.57
CA VAL A 16 -3.01 4.65 10.48
C VAL A 16 -1.60 4.09 10.29
N GLN A 17 -1.26 3.74 9.05
CA GLN A 17 0.05 3.23 8.66
C GLN A 17 0.65 4.10 7.56
N ILE A 18 1.93 4.44 7.71
CA ILE A 18 2.68 5.20 6.71
C ILE A 18 3.69 4.27 6.05
N SER A 19 3.65 4.23 4.71
CA SER A 19 4.51 3.42 3.84
C SER A 19 5.31 4.34 2.92
N PRO A 20 6.51 4.82 3.33
CA PRO A 20 7.35 5.66 2.48
C PRO A 20 7.75 4.92 1.19
N SER A 21 7.47 5.53 0.02
CA SER A 21 7.89 4.98 -1.27
C SER A 21 9.31 5.36 -1.61
N ILE A 22 10.17 4.35 -1.74
CA ILE A 22 11.57 4.52 -2.15
C ILE A 22 11.73 4.94 -3.62
N LEU A 23 10.66 5.00 -4.39
CA LEU A 23 10.69 5.57 -5.74
C LEU A 23 11.20 7.02 -5.75
N SER A 24 11.02 7.75 -4.63
CA SER A 24 11.49 9.12 -4.46
C SER A 24 12.81 9.22 -3.69
N ALA A 25 13.42 8.11 -3.31
CA ALA A 25 14.68 8.04 -2.58
C ALA A 25 15.91 8.04 -3.53
N ASP A 26 17.10 8.19 -2.98
CA ASP A 26 18.35 7.99 -3.72
C ASP A 26 18.59 6.48 -3.95
N PHE A 27 18.40 6.01 -5.17
CA PHE A 27 18.57 4.59 -5.53
C PHE A 27 19.99 4.07 -5.31
N ALA A 28 21.01 4.93 -5.29
CA ALA A 28 22.38 4.53 -4.97
C ALA A 28 22.59 4.26 -3.48
N ARG A 29 21.63 4.66 -2.60
CA ARG A 29 21.74 4.60 -1.14
C ARG A 29 20.48 4.05 -0.47
N LEU A 30 19.74 3.16 -1.12
CA LEU A 30 18.44 2.66 -0.63
C LEU A 30 18.46 2.11 0.80
N ALA A 31 19.57 1.49 1.24
CA ALA A 31 19.70 0.99 2.60
C ALA A 31 19.73 2.14 3.63
N ASP A 32 20.45 3.23 3.34
CA ASP A 32 20.52 4.41 4.20
C ASP A 32 19.17 5.14 4.24
N GLU A 33 18.51 5.26 3.08
CA GLU A 33 17.18 5.87 2.94
C GLU A 33 16.12 5.08 3.73
N ALA A 34 16.16 3.75 3.66
CA ALA A 34 15.30 2.88 4.46
C ALA A 34 15.55 3.05 5.97
N ALA A 35 16.84 3.15 6.38
CA ALA A 35 17.22 3.35 7.76
C ALA A 35 16.75 4.71 8.31
N ALA A 36 16.71 5.76 7.48
CA ALA A 36 16.27 7.09 7.89
C ALA A 36 14.81 7.13 8.37
N VAL A 37 13.95 6.19 7.96
CA VAL A 37 12.53 6.12 8.33
C VAL A 37 12.19 4.92 9.21
N ALA A 38 13.14 4.02 9.49
CA ALA A 38 12.90 2.73 10.12
C ALA A 38 12.27 2.81 11.53
N GLY A 39 12.52 3.88 12.28
CA GLY A 39 11.98 4.04 13.65
C GLY A 39 10.57 4.64 13.70
N VAL A 40 10.01 5.07 12.58
CA VAL A 40 8.78 5.88 12.53
C VAL A 40 7.79 5.43 11.46
N ALA A 41 8.22 4.74 10.42
CA ALA A 41 7.36 4.17 9.38
C ALA A 41 6.92 2.74 9.77
N ASP A 42 5.83 2.25 9.14
CA ASP A 42 5.32 0.89 9.33
C ASP A 42 5.83 -0.06 8.25
N TRP A 43 6.01 0.46 7.05
CA TRP A 43 6.40 -0.26 5.85
C TRP A 43 7.45 0.51 5.06
N LEU A 44 8.08 -0.17 4.12
CA LEU A 44 8.86 0.44 3.05
C LEU A 44 8.20 0.07 1.72
N HIS A 45 7.64 1.05 1.02
CA HIS A 45 6.96 0.82 -0.26
C HIS A 45 7.95 0.75 -1.41
N VAL A 46 7.79 -0.28 -2.23
CA VAL A 46 8.72 -0.60 -3.32
C VAL A 46 7.93 -0.68 -4.63
N ASP A 47 8.06 0.35 -5.45
CA ASP A 47 7.41 0.46 -6.76
C ASP A 47 8.22 -0.25 -7.83
N VAL A 48 7.75 -1.42 -8.25
CA VAL A 48 8.35 -2.24 -9.31
C VAL A 48 7.66 -1.96 -10.63
N MET A 49 8.42 -1.45 -11.61
CA MET A 49 7.92 -1.04 -12.92
C MET A 49 8.76 -1.67 -14.03
N ASP A 50 8.13 -2.15 -15.08
CA ASP A 50 8.75 -2.93 -16.16
C ASP A 50 8.84 -2.23 -17.51
N ASN A 51 8.37 -0.98 -17.60
CA ASN A 51 8.23 -0.22 -18.86
C ASN A 51 7.32 -0.89 -19.92
N HIS A 52 6.36 -1.71 -19.45
CA HIS A 52 5.31 -2.29 -20.28
C HIS A 52 3.93 -1.92 -19.73
N PHE A 53 3.61 -2.31 -18.51
CA PHE A 53 2.37 -1.93 -17.86
C PHE A 53 2.29 -0.41 -17.60
N VAL A 54 3.42 0.20 -17.22
CA VAL A 54 3.58 1.66 -17.04
C VAL A 54 4.77 2.17 -17.85
N PRO A 55 4.78 3.46 -18.28
CA PRO A 55 5.84 4.01 -19.13
C PRO A 55 7.10 4.40 -18.34
N ASN A 56 7.53 3.57 -17.40
CA ASN A 56 8.73 3.76 -16.58
C ASN A 56 9.35 2.42 -16.21
N LEU A 57 10.66 2.39 -16.00
CA LEU A 57 11.43 1.23 -15.54
C LEU A 57 12.12 1.60 -14.23
N THR A 58 11.92 0.83 -13.18
CA THR A 58 12.51 1.12 -11.87
C THR A 58 13.46 0.03 -11.42
N LEU A 59 13.07 -0.79 -10.49
CA LEU A 59 13.87 -1.84 -9.87
C LEU A 59 13.12 -3.17 -9.90
N GLY A 60 13.85 -4.25 -9.73
CA GLY A 60 13.29 -5.59 -9.78
C GLY A 60 13.66 -6.44 -8.57
N LEU A 61 13.34 -7.73 -8.63
CA LEU A 61 13.52 -8.69 -7.55
C LEU A 61 14.92 -8.68 -6.92
N PRO A 62 16.05 -8.60 -7.69
CA PRO A 62 17.38 -8.57 -7.07
C PRO A 62 17.61 -7.38 -6.12
N VAL A 63 17.00 -6.23 -6.38
CA VAL A 63 17.08 -5.07 -5.49
C VAL A 63 16.25 -5.31 -4.24
N VAL A 64 15.04 -5.89 -4.38
CA VAL A 64 14.17 -6.28 -3.26
C VAL A 64 14.87 -7.29 -2.34
N GLU A 65 15.49 -8.33 -2.90
CA GLU A 65 16.29 -9.31 -2.15
C GLU A 65 17.47 -8.67 -1.40
N SER A 66 18.09 -7.66 -2.00
CA SER A 66 19.15 -6.89 -1.34
C SER A 66 18.60 -6.04 -0.19
N LEU A 67 17.50 -5.32 -0.41
CA LEU A 67 16.84 -4.52 0.63
C LEU A 67 16.39 -5.38 1.83
N LEU A 68 15.85 -6.56 1.60
CA LEU A 68 15.44 -7.50 2.66
C LEU A 68 16.57 -7.90 3.61
N LYS A 69 17.83 -7.81 3.17
CA LYS A 69 19.01 -8.09 4.00
C LYS A 69 19.44 -6.90 4.87
N HIS A 70 19.04 -5.69 4.52
CA HIS A 70 19.53 -4.45 5.11
C HIS A 70 18.43 -3.62 5.79
N ALA A 71 17.22 -3.60 5.22
CA ALA A 71 16.09 -2.89 5.81
C ALA A 71 15.51 -3.66 6.99
N THR A 72 15.15 -2.92 8.05
CA THR A 72 14.45 -3.47 9.22
C THR A 72 12.94 -3.37 9.10
N LEU A 73 12.44 -2.50 8.20
CA LEU A 73 11.02 -2.37 7.89
C LEU A 73 10.55 -3.51 6.99
N PRO A 74 9.31 -3.99 7.17
CA PRO A 74 8.70 -4.92 6.23
C PRO A 74 8.53 -4.25 4.85
N LEU A 75 8.79 -5.00 3.77
CA LEU A 75 8.63 -4.48 2.42
C LEU A 75 7.19 -4.70 1.93
N ASP A 76 6.63 -3.64 1.37
CA ASP A 76 5.35 -3.57 0.68
C ASP A 76 5.63 -3.39 -0.82
N CYS A 77 5.65 -4.50 -1.58
CA CYS A 77 5.98 -4.51 -3.00
C CYS A 77 4.74 -4.27 -3.85
N HIS A 78 4.75 -3.19 -4.63
CA HIS A 78 3.71 -2.83 -5.57
C HIS A 78 4.18 -3.10 -7.00
N LEU A 79 3.57 -4.09 -7.64
CA LEU A 79 3.99 -4.58 -8.94
C LEU A 79 3.16 -3.93 -10.07
N MET A 80 3.71 -2.89 -10.67
CA MET A 80 3.21 -2.24 -11.88
C MET A 80 3.89 -2.84 -13.11
N ILE A 81 3.60 -4.11 -13.36
CA ILE A 81 4.26 -4.93 -14.40
C ILE A 81 3.24 -5.73 -15.20
N ASP A 82 3.59 -6.05 -16.44
CA ASP A 82 2.91 -7.08 -17.20
C ASP A 82 3.18 -8.48 -16.58
N GLU A 83 2.27 -9.41 -16.76
CA GLU A 83 2.40 -10.79 -16.27
C GLU A 83 2.67 -10.90 -14.74
N PRO A 84 1.97 -10.13 -13.87
CA PRO A 84 2.20 -10.23 -12.43
C PRO A 84 1.90 -11.63 -11.86
N ASP A 85 1.07 -12.43 -12.57
CA ASP A 85 0.74 -13.80 -12.21
C ASP A 85 1.97 -14.71 -12.16
N ARG A 86 3.02 -14.38 -12.92
CA ARG A 86 4.28 -15.09 -12.94
C ARG A 86 5.20 -14.64 -11.80
N TRP A 87 5.31 -13.32 -11.61
CA TRP A 87 6.34 -12.73 -10.76
C TRP A 87 5.92 -12.54 -9.30
N ALA A 88 4.65 -12.26 -9.03
CA ALA A 88 4.21 -11.90 -7.69
C ALA A 88 4.54 -12.97 -6.62
N PRO A 89 4.38 -14.28 -6.87
CA PRO A 89 4.79 -15.31 -5.91
C PRO A 89 6.28 -15.25 -5.56
N GLU A 90 7.17 -14.93 -6.53
CA GLU A 90 8.62 -14.88 -6.32
C GLU A 90 9.00 -13.73 -5.34
N TYR A 91 8.32 -12.57 -5.41
CA TYR A 91 8.51 -11.48 -4.44
C TYR A 91 8.07 -11.88 -3.02
N ALA A 92 6.99 -12.63 -2.90
CA ALA A 92 6.53 -13.16 -1.63
C ALA A 92 7.48 -14.22 -1.06
N GLU A 93 7.97 -15.15 -1.89
CA GLU A 93 8.95 -16.16 -1.52
C GLU A 93 10.30 -15.56 -1.12
N ALA A 94 10.72 -14.44 -1.75
CA ALA A 94 11.91 -13.68 -1.36
C ALA A 94 11.80 -13.09 0.04
N GLY A 95 10.58 -12.88 0.56
CA GLY A 95 10.34 -12.38 1.91
C GLY A 95 9.62 -11.03 2.01
N ALA A 96 9.12 -10.48 0.89
CA ALA A 96 8.21 -9.33 0.94
C ALA A 96 7.00 -9.66 1.83
N ARG A 97 6.58 -8.71 2.67
CA ARG A 97 5.49 -8.94 3.63
C ARG A 97 4.13 -8.58 3.07
N ASN A 98 4.08 -7.76 2.06
CA ASN A 98 2.91 -7.50 1.22
C ASN A 98 3.35 -7.49 -0.24
N VAL A 99 2.54 -8.07 -1.13
CA VAL A 99 2.74 -8.01 -2.58
C VAL A 99 1.41 -7.65 -3.22
N THR A 100 1.39 -6.52 -3.89
CA THR A 100 0.21 -5.96 -4.56
C THR A 100 0.36 -6.04 -6.07
N ILE A 101 -0.63 -6.62 -6.75
CA ILE A 101 -0.72 -6.71 -8.21
C ILE A 101 -1.87 -5.84 -8.72
N HIS A 102 -1.79 -5.37 -9.96
CA HIS A 102 -2.87 -4.62 -10.60
C HIS A 102 -3.97 -5.52 -11.13
N ALA A 103 -5.22 -5.16 -10.86
CA ALA A 103 -6.40 -5.85 -11.41
C ALA A 103 -6.41 -5.82 -12.94
N GLU A 104 -5.85 -4.76 -13.53
CA GLU A 104 -5.76 -4.55 -14.98
C GLU A 104 -4.68 -5.41 -15.65
N ALA A 105 -3.70 -5.93 -14.91
CA ALA A 105 -2.57 -6.68 -15.44
C ALA A 105 -2.69 -8.20 -15.24
N THR A 106 -3.49 -8.65 -14.25
CA THR A 106 -3.61 -10.07 -13.93
C THR A 106 -4.66 -10.78 -14.81
N HIS A 107 -4.35 -12.00 -15.24
CA HIS A 107 -5.26 -12.88 -15.97
C HIS A 107 -5.87 -13.98 -15.09
N ALA A 108 -5.30 -14.23 -13.91
CA ALA A 108 -5.75 -15.27 -12.99
C ALA A 108 -5.67 -14.80 -11.52
N PRO A 109 -6.39 -13.72 -11.15
CA PRO A 109 -6.22 -13.05 -9.86
C PRO A 109 -6.38 -13.99 -8.66
N VAL A 110 -7.39 -14.86 -8.65
CA VAL A 110 -7.60 -15.81 -7.54
C VAL A 110 -6.38 -16.71 -7.32
N ARG A 111 -5.84 -17.27 -8.39
CA ARG A 111 -4.66 -18.15 -8.30
C ARG A 111 -3.45 -17.38 -7.79
N THR A 112 -3.22 -16.19 -8.30
CA THR A 112 -2.05 -15.38 -7.97
C THR A 112 -2.11 -14.87 -6.53
N LEU A 113 -3.26 -14.34 -6.10
CA LEU A 113 -3.46 -13.88 -4.73
C LEU A 113 -3.28 -15.02 -3.71
N ARG A 114 -3.80 -16.21 -4.01
CA ARG A 114 -3.59 -17.41 -3.18
C ARG A 114 -2.13 -17.86 -3.15
N ALA A 115 -1.41 -17.77 -4.26
CA ALA A 115 0.01 -18.09 -4.31
C ALA A 115 0.84 -17.14 -3.46
N ILE A 116 0.57 -15.82 -3.51
CA ILE A 116 1.19 -14.82 -2.63
C ILE A 116 0.96 -15.17 -1.16
N ARG A 117 -0.29 -15.47 -0.76
CA ARG A 117 -0.62 -15.88 0.61
C ARG A 117 0.07 -17.18 1.02
N ALA A 118 0.13 -18.16 0.12
CA ALA A 118 0.80 -19.45 0.38
C ALA A 118 2.30 -19.28 0.63
N ALA A 119 2.95 -18.29 0.01
CA ALA A 119 4.34 -17.90 0.25
C ALA A 119 4.53 -17.10 1.55
N GLY A 120 3.46 -16.73 2.25
CA GLY A 120 3.51 -16.08 3.57
C GLY A 120 3.44 -14.55 3.56
N ALA A 121 3.18 -13.94 2.41
CA ALA A 121 2.92 -12.51 2.27
C ALA A 121 1.42 -12.20 2.33
N ARG A 122 1.08 -10.94 2.61
CA ARG A 122 -0.26 -10.40 2.38
C ARG A 122 -0.47 -10.22 0.88
N ALA A 123 -1.67 -10.51 0.40
CA ALA A 123 -2.02 -10.37 -1.00
C ALA A 123 -2.78 -9.06 -1.22
N GLY A 124 -2.23 -8.16 -2.04
CA GLY A 124 -2.83 -6.90 -2.41
C GLY A 124 -3.38 -6.91 -3.83
N LEU A 125 -4.48 -6.17 -4.04
CA LEU A 125 -5.03 -5.90 -5.36
C LEU A 125 -5.15 -4.38 -5.57
N ALA A 126 -4.50 -3.88 -6.62
CA ALA A 126 -4.46 -2.47 -6.98
C ALA A 126 -5.42 -2.14 -8.11
N PHE A 127 -5.93 -0.90 -8.12
CA PHE A 127 -6.83 -0.35 -9.14
C PHE A 127 -6.36 1.02 -9.60
N ASN A 128 -6.23 1.20 -10.91
CA ASN A 128 -5.97 2.51 -11.51
C ASN A 128 -7.10 3.51 -11.22
N PRO A 129 -6.86 4.83 -11.33
CA PRO A 129 -7.88 5.84 -11.05
C PRO A 129 -9.19 5.62 -11.79
N GLY A 130 -9.12 5.19 -13.04
CA GLY A 130 -10.28 4.96 -13.91
C GLY A 130 -10.98 3.60 -13.73
N THR A 131 -10.39 2.66 -13.00
CA THR A 131 -10.95 1.30 -12.82
C THR A 131 -11.87 1.24 -11.61
N ALA A 132 -13.09 0.74 -11.80
CA ALA A 132 -14.07 0.52 -10.74
C ALA A 132 -13.69 -0.70 -9.87
N VAL A 133 -13.97 -0.64 -8.56
CA VAL A 133 -13.71 -1.74 -7.62
C VAL A 133 -14.87 -2.73 -7.57
N GLU A 134 -16.08 -2.27 -7.79
CA GLU A 134 -17.31 -3.02 -7.63
C GLU A 134 -17.35 -4.35 -8.42
N PRO A 135 -16.83 -4.43 -9.68
CA PRO A 135 -16.78 -5.71 -10.40
C PRO A 135 -15.89 -6.79 -9.76
N TYR A 136 -15.05 -6.41 -8.80
CA TYR A 136 -14.11 -7.30 -8.12
C TYR A 136 -14.54 -7.62 -6.67
N GLU A 137 -15.76 -7.29 -6.28
CA GLU A 137 -16.24 -7.48 -4.90
C GLU A 137 -16.15 -8.93 -4.41
N ASP A 138 -16.29 -9.92 -5.31
CA ASP A 138 -16.17 -11.33 -4.98
C ASP A 138 -14.72 -11.74 -4.67
N LEU A 139 -13.71 -10.94 -5.05
CA LEU A 139 -12.30 -11.18 -4.73
C LEU A 139 -11.91 -10.66 -3.34
N LEU A 140 -12.78 -9.93 -2.63
CA LEU A 140 -12.45 -9.38 -1.31
C LEU A 140 -12.03 -10.45 -0.30
N SER A 141 -12.54 -11.68 -0.40
CA SER A 141 -12.12 -12.81 0.45
C SER A 141 -10.71 -13.31 0.15
N GLU A 142 -10.15 -12.96 -1.01
CA GLU A 142 -8.84 -13.40 -1.47
C GLU A 142 -7.74 -12.35 -1.24
N ILE A 143 -8.08 -11.14 -0.76
CA ILE A 143 -7.14 -10.03 -0.57
C ILE A 143 -7.03 -9.61 0.90
N ASP A 144 -5.87 -9.09 1.26
CA ASP A 144 -5.56 -8.53 2.57
C ASP A 144 -5.33 -7.00 2.49
N MET A 145 -5.08 -6.49 1.28
CA MET A 145 -4.87 -5.08 0.98
C MET A 145 -5.58 -4.72 -0.33
N LEU A 146 -6.30 -3.62 -0.34
CA LEU A 146 -6.88 -3.02 -1.53
C LEU A 146 -6.22 -1.66 -1.75
N LEU A 147 -5.43 -1.55 -2.81
CA LEU A 147 -4.72 -0.32 -3.17
C LEU A 147 -5.51 0.46 -4.21
N LEU A 148 -5.78 1.72 -3.94
CA LEU A 148 -6.35 2.66 -4.91
C LEU A 148 -5.28 3.67 -5.33
N MET A 149 -4.95 3.65 -6.62
CA MET A 149 -4.09 4.67 -7.21
C MET A 149 -4.79 6.02 -7.19
N THR A 150 -4.13 7.00 -6.64
CA THR A 150 -4.60 8.40 -6.58
C THR A 150 -3.88 9.30 -7.59
N VAL A 151 -3.09 8.68 -8.45
CA VAL A 151 -2.48 9.21 -9.68
C VAL A 151 -2.51 8.12 -10.74
N GLU A 152 -2.28 8.44 -12.02
CA GLU A 152 -1.95 7.41 -13.01
C GLU A 152 -0.59 6.79 -12.64
N PRO A 153 -0.48 5.45 -12.56
CA PRO A 153 0.76 4.81 -12.15
C PRO A 153 1.90 5.05 -13.14
N GLY A 154 3.16 5.04 -12.63
CA GLY A 154 4.38 5.14 -13.45
C GLY A 154 5.40 6.17 -13.00
N PHE A 155 5.01 7.26 -12.36
CA PHE A 155 5.95 8.31 -11.93
C PHE A 155 5.62 8.82 -10.53
N GLY A 156 6.68 9.14 -9.77
CA GLY A 156 6.55 9.85 -8.49
C GLY A 156 6.27 11.35 -8.68
N GLY A 157 5.82 12.02 -7.60
CA GLY A 157 5.63 13.47 -7.56
C GLY A 157 4.48 14.02 -8.40
N GLN A 158 3.52 13.19 -8.79
CA GLN A 158 2.33 13.59 -9.54
C GLN A 158 1.29 14.27 -8.65
N HIS A 159 0.41 15.07 -9.27
CA HIS A 159 -0.71 15.70 -8.59
C HIS A 159 -1.81 14.68 -8.25
N PHE A 160 -2.29 14.75 -7.03
CA PHE A 160 -3.37 13.93 -6.51
C PHE A 160 -4.68 14.11 -7.31
N LEU A 161 -5.34 13.02 -7.61
CA LEU A 161 -6.60 12.99 -8.35
C LEU A 161 -7.81 12.91 -7.40
N ASP A 162 -8.43 14.04 -7.09
CA ASP A 162 -9.59 14.14 -6.18
C ASP A 162 -10.76 13.23 -6.59
N MET A 163 -10.89 12.91 -7.87
CA MET A 163 -11.93 12.00 -8.38
C MET A 163 -11.86 10.59 -7.78
N VAL A 164 -10.74 10.20 -7.16
CA VAL A 164 -10.59 8.89 -6.52
C VAL A 164 -11.21 8.85 -5.12
N LEU A 165 -11.35 9.98 -4.42
CA LEU A 165 -11.94 10.01 -3.08
C LEU A 165 -13.36 9.41 -2.99
N PRO A 166 -14.29 9.66 -3.91
CA PRO A 166 -15.58 8.96 -3.93
C PRO A 166 -15.44 7.44 -4.10
N LYS A 167 -14.47 6.96 -4.92
CA LYS A 167 -14.18 5.54 -5.10
C LYS A 167 -13.65 4.93 -3.79
N LEU A 168 -12.75 5.62 -3.09
CA LEU A 168 -12.24 5.18 -1.80
C LEU A 168 -13.35 5.01 -0.74
N ARG A 169 -14.31 5.96 -0.68
CA ARG A 169 -15.47 5.84 0.23
C ARG A 169 -16.35 4.63 -0.11
N ARG A 170 -16.58 4.35 -1.41
CA ARG A 170 -17.34 3.17 -1.83
C ARG A 170 -16.59 1.88 -1.51
N ALA A 171 -15.26 1.84 -1.73
CA ALA A 171 -14.44 0.70 -1.37
C ALA A 171 -14.50 0.42 0.14
N ARG A 172 -14.40 1.46 1.00
CA ARG A 172 -14.56 1.32 2.45
C ARG A 172 -15.93 0.77 2.83
N ALA A 173 -17.01 1.28 2.22
CA ALA A 173 -18.36 0.78 2.47
C ALA A 173 -18.49 -0.69 2.09
N LEU A 174 -17.96 -1.08 0.93
CA LEU A 174 -17.96 -2.46 0.43
C LEU A 174 -17.21 -3.42 1.35
N VAL A 175 -16.00 -3.03 1.82
CA VAL A 175 -15.22 -3.80 2.79
C VAL A 175 -15.97 -3.97 4.11
N ALA A 176 -16.60 -2.91 4.62
CA ALA A 176 -17.38 -2.94 5.85
C ALA A 176 -18.64 -3.81 5.72
N GLU A 177 -19.36 -3.70 4.60
CA GLU A 177 -20.57 -4.51 4.33
C GLU A 177 -20.26 -6.02 4.27
N ARG A 178 -19.10 -6.39 3.73
CA ARG A 178 -18.63 -7.78 3.67
C ARG A 178 -18.01 -8.26 4.99
N GLY A 179 -17.82 -7.41 5.98
CA GLY A 179 -17.16 -7.75 7.24
C GLY A 179 -15.72 -8.23 7.05
N ALA A 180 -15.04 -7.74 6.00
CA ALA A 180 -13.71 -8.19 5.63
C ALA A 180 -12.63 -7.38 6.37
N GLU A 181 -11.57 -8.05 6.82
CA GLU A 181 -10.40 -7.41 7.45
C GLU A 181 -9.36 -7.03 6.38
N ILE A 182 -9.73 -6.08 5.51
CA ILE A 182 -8.90 -5.60 4.41
C ILE A 182 -8.45 -4.18 4.72
N TRP A 183 -7.16 -3.90 4.54
CA TRP A 183 -6.64 -2.56 4.62
C TRP A 183 -6.84 -1.82 3.29
N LEU A 184 -7.27 -0.58 3.37
CA LEU A 184 -7.36 0.31 2.22
C LEU A 184 -6.09 1.16 2.15
N GLN A 185 -5.32 0.96 1.08
CA GLN A 185 -4.11 1.71 0.78
C GLN A 185 -4.38 2.73 -0.31
N VAL A 186 -3.74 3.88 -0.22
CA VAL A 186 -3.73 4.91 -1.27
C VAL A 186 -2.30 5.21 -1.67
N ASP A 187 -2.07 5.36 -2.98
CA ASP A 187 -0.77 5.65 -3.55
C ASP A 187 -0.87 6.69 -4.67
N GLY A 188 -0.04 7.73 -4.52
CA GLY A 188 0.12 8.82 -5.48
C GLY A 188 -0.33 10.18 -4.96
N GLY A 189 0.59 11.15 -4.90
CA GLY A 189 0.31 12.52 -4.49
C GLY A 189 -0.13 12.67 -3.03
N VAL A 190 0.24 11.72 -2.17
CA VAL A 190 -0.04 11.79 -0.72
C VAL A 190 0.97 12.70 -0.04
N HIS A 191 0.48 13.79 0.55
CA HIS A 191 1.25 14.78 1.28
C HIS A 191 0.35 15.52 2.29
N GLU A 192 0.87 16.51 3.01
CA GLU A 192 0.18 17.24 4.08
C GLU A 192 -1.21 17.79 3.69
N GLU A 193 -1.41 18.21 2.43
CA GLU A 193 -2.70 18.78 1.97
C GLU A 193 -3.71 17.72 1.50
N THR A 194 -3.28 16.45 1.31
CA THR A 194 -4.12 15.38 0.74
C THR A 194 -4.42 14.25 1.71
N ILE A 195 -3.51 13.98 2.67
CA ILE A 195 -3.59 12.81 3.55
C ILE A 195 -4.84 12.80 4.43
N GLU A 196 -5.27 13.96 4.97
CA GLU A 196 -6.48 14.05 5.79
C GLU A 196 -7.72 13.64 5.01
N ARG A 197 -7.84 14.10 3.76
CA ARG A 197 -8.97 13.75 2.87
C ARG A 197 -9.02 12.25 2.54
N CYS A 198 -7.84 11.61 2.41
CA CYS A 198 -7.74 10.17 2.21
C CYS A 198 -8.17 9.41 3.47
N ALA A 199 -7.72 9.83 4.66
CA ALA A 199 -8.09 9.25 5.94
C ALA A 199 -9.61 9.39 6.20
N GLU A 200 -10.19 10.56 5.99
CA GLU A 200 -11.64 10.81 6.06
C GLU A 200 -12.45 9.95 5.07
N ALA A 201 -11.86 9.65 3.91
CA ALA A 201 -12.48 8.80 2.90
C ALA A 201 -12.34 7.30 3.23
N GLY A 202 -11.56 6.93 4.26
CA GLY A 202 -11.47 5.57 4.79
C GLY A 202 -10.17 4.83 4.46
N ALA A 203 -9.08 5.51 4.09
CA ALA A 203 -7.77 4.88 3.95
C ALA A 203 -7.15 4.52 5.31
N ASP A 204 -6.46 3.40 5.36
CA ASP A 204 -5.70 2.90 6.51
C ASP A 204 -4.19 3.05 6.30
N VAL A 205 -3.72 2.85 5.05
CA VAL A 205 -2.30 2.84 4.66
C VAL A 205 -2.03 3.92 3.64
N PHE A 206 -1.01 4.74 3.89
CA PHE A 206 -0.70 5.91 3.08
C PHE A 206 0.70 5.80 2.50
N VAL A 207 0.78 5.66 1.17
CA VAL A 207 2.05 5.66 0.45
C VAL A 207 2.47 7.10 0.17
N ALA A 208 3.62 7.50 0.71
CA ALA A 208 4.16 8.85 0.54
C ALA A 208 5.62 8.79 0.07
N GLY A 209 5.88 9.27 -1.14
CA GLY A 209 7.22 9.31 -1.73
C GLY A 209 7.90 10.65 -1.51
N SER A 210 7.67 11.60 -2.42
CA SER A 210 8.32 12.92 -2.43
C SER A 210 8.06 13.76 -1.16
N ALA A 211 6.91 13.59 -0.52
CA ALA A 211 6.61 14.25 0.76
C ALA A 211 7.52 13.79 1.90
N VAL A 212 8.09 12.58 1.80
CA VAL A 212 9.02 12.02 2.78
C VAL A 212 10.46 12.25 2.34
N TYR A 213 10.88 11.65 1.22
CA TYR A 213 12.28 11.67 0.77
C TYR A 213 12.71 12.99 0.13
N GLY A 214 11.79 13.87 -0.25
CA GLY A 214 12.07 15.24 -0.68
C GLY A 214 12.20 16.24 0.47
N SER A 215 11.98 15.82 1.73
CA SER A 215 12.08 16.68 2.91
C SER A 215 13.50 16.68 3.49
N ASP A 216 13.85 17.73 4.25
CA ASP A 216 15.12 17.80 4.98
C ASP A 216 15.24 16.74 6.08
N ASN A 217 14.12 16.18 6.55
CA ASN A 217 14.06 15.17 7.61
C ASN A 217 12.93 14.16 7.34
N PRO A 218 13.24 13.04 6.64
CA PRO A 218 12.25 12.01 6.31
C PRO A 218 11.50 11.45 7.52
N ALA A 219 12.17 11.20 8.64
CA ALA A 219 11.52 10.69 9.85
C ALA A 219 10.47 11.65 10.41
N ARG A 220 10.78 12.96 10.43
CA ARG A 220 9.83 13.98 10.87
C ARG A 220 8.64 14.12 9.93
N ALA A 221 8.88 14.02 8.63
CA ALA A 221 7.81 14.04 7.63
C ALA A 221 6.83 12.86 7.83
N VAL A 222 7.33 11.64 8.05
CA VAL A 222 6.51 10.47 8.37
C VAL A 222 5.66 10.71 9.63
N GLN A 223 6.26 11.24 10.71
CA GLN A 223 5.54 11.52 11.96
C GLN A 223 4.44 12.57 11.77
N ALA A 224 4.71 13.62 10.99
CA ALA A 224 3.73 14.67 10.70
C ALA A 224 2.54 14.13 9.90
N LEU A 225 2.80 13.36 8.85
CA LEU A 225 1.77 12.71 8.04
C LEU A 225 0.91 11.74 8.88
N ARG A 226 1.54 10.95 9.75
CA ARG A 226 0.82 10.06 10.66
C ARG A 226 -0.12 10.83 11.58
N ALA A 227 0.36 11.87 12.23
CA ALA A 227 -0.43 12.66 13.17
C ALA A 227 -1.66 13.30 12.49
N GLN A 228 -1.50 13.79 11.25
CA GLN A 228 -2.62 14.35 10.48
C GLN A 228 -3.65 13.26 10.12
N ALA A 229 -3.20 12.10 9.62
CA ALA A 229 -4.11 11.01 9.28
C ALA A 229 -4.86 10.46 10.49
N GLU A 230 -4.19 10.28 11.64
CA GLU A 230 -4.81 9.86 12.90
C GLU A 230 -5.86 10.85 13.38
N HIS A 231 -5.56 12.15 13.30
CA HIS A 231 -6.51 13.22 13.66
C HIS A 231 -7.76 13.16 12.78
N ALA A 232 -7.59 13.06 11.46
CA ALA A 232 -8.69 12.98 10.51
C ALA A 232 -9.54 11.71 10.71
N THR A 233 -8.90 10.55 10.93
CA THR A 233 -9.60 9.28 11.20
C THR A 233 -10.45 9.36 12.48
N ALA A 234 -9.92 9.94 13.57
CA ALA A 234 -10.65 10.11 14.82
C ALA A 234 -11.90 10.97 14.65
N HIS A 235 -11.83 12.03 13.83
CA HIS A 235 -12.97 12.89 13.54
C HIS A 235 -14.01 12.23 12.63
N ALA A 236 -13.58 11.43 11.65
CA ALA A 236 -14.47 10.65 10.78
C ALA A 236 -15.28 9.61 11.57
N ALA A 237 -14.68 8.93 12.54
CA ALA A 237 -15.34 7.96 13.41
C ALA A 237 -16.47 8.64 14.26
N TRP A 238 -16.28 9.86 14.73
CA TRP A 238 -17.30 10.63 15.43
C TRP A 238 -18.55 10.92 14.57
N HIS A 239 -18.36 11.24 13.30
CA HIS A 239 -19.46 11.47 12.36
C HIS A 239 -20.27 10.20 12.06
N ILE A 240 -19.65 9.01 12.13
CA ILE A 240 -20.32 7.73 11.93
C ILE A 240 -21.13 7.36 13.18
N LEU A 241 -20.60 7.55 14.37
CA LEU A 241 -21.26 7.25 15.65
C LEU A 241 -22.36 8.25 15.98
N GLY A 242 -22.26 9.51 15.56
CA GLY A 242 -23.26 10.55 15.78
C GLY A 242 -24.54 10.43 14.93
N ARG A 243 -24.60 9.50 13.96
CA ARG A 243 -25.79 9.22 13.14
C ARG A 243 -26.62 8.03 13.64
N SER A 244 -26.22 7.41 14.73
CA SER A 244 -26.91 6.26 15.37
C SER A 244 -27.66 6.64 16.64
N GLY A 245 -27.94 7.95 16.84
CA GLY A 245 -28.74 8.49 17.93
C GLY A 245 -30.12 8.99 17.47
#